data_a8fb0bb8eae1ffec45e089813be624ae
#
_entry.id   a8fb0bb8eae1ffec45e089813be624ae
#
_cell.length_a   1.000
_cell.length_b   1.000
_cell.length_c   1.000
_cell.angle_alpha   90.00
_cell.angle_beta   90.00
_cell.angle_gamma   90.00
#
_symmetry.space_group_name_H-M   'P 1'
#
loop_
_entity.id
_entity.type
_entity.pdbx_description
1 polymer ?
#
loop_
_entity_poly.entity_id
_entity_poly.type
_entity_poly.pdbx_seq_one_letter_code
_entity_poly.pdbx_strand_id
1 'polypeptide(L)'
;MFARIRKSMDEKDQGFTLIELLVVMIIIGILAAIAVPVFLSQRGKARDTATKSDVSNLGKEIATYYVDGTGTLTASLAGTTLTITDGAGYSATTKVSSGTVAAAAPYASYITAFTGTNCGTNKANAWAVALTNPSGSTPTWYYSAQTGLTSTAPTLTGAC
;
A
#
# COMPACT_ATOMS: atom_id res chain seq x y z
N MET A 1 27.65 42.32 -44.43
CA MET A 1 26.61 41.86 -43.49
C MET A 1 27.07 40.65 -42.67
N PHE A 2 27.88 39.76 -43.17
CA PHE A 2 28.40 38.55 -42.48
C PHE A 2 29.49 38.79 -41.40
N ALA A 3 30.20 39.92 -41.42
CA ALA A 3 31.21 40.25 -40.44
C ALA A 3 30.67 40.58 -39.02
N ARG A 4 29.38 41.04 -38.93
CA ARG A 4 28.73 41.33 -37.63
C ARG A 4 28.25 40.07 -36.90
N ILE A 5 27.92 39.04 -37.66
CA ILE A 5 27.43 37.75 -37.11
C ILE A 5 28.61 36.98 -36.47
N ARG A 6 29.80 36.99 -37.08
CA ARG A 6 30.99 36.36 -36.53
C ARG A 6 31.44 36.97 -35.20
N LYS A 7 31.37 38.30 -35.04
CA LYS A 7 31.75 39.00 -33.82
C LYS A 7 30.81 38.69 -32.62
N SER A 8 29.54 38.39 -32.90
CA SER A 8 28.55 38.04 -31.87
C SER A 8 28.68 36.62 -31.37
N MET A 9 29.34 35.72 -32.08
CA MET A 9 29.60 34.34 -31.68
C MET A 9 30.87 34.21 -30.83
N ASP A 10 31.84 35.10 -31.00
CA ASP A 10 33.11 35.08 -30.30
C ASP A 10 33.04 35.63 -28.86
N GLU A 11 31.98 36.37 -28.52
CA GLU A 11 31.82 36.97 -27.18
C GLU A 11 30.97 36.14 -26.20
N LYS A 12 30.46 34.99 -26.59
CA LYS A 12 29.53 34.18 -25.75
C LYS A 12 30.01 32.80 -25.32
N ASP A 13 31.18 32.36 -25.80
CA ASP A 13 31.69 31.05 -25.40
C ASP A 13 32.67 31.17 -24.23
N GLN A 14 32.20 31.63 -23.07
CA GLN A 14 32.84 31.31 -21.82
C GLN A 14 32.52 29.85 -21.48
N GLY A 15 33.31 28.94 -22.04
CA GLY A 15 33.18 27.51 -21.75
C GLY A 15 33.40 27.24 -20.26
N PHE A 16 32.65 26.28 -19.72
CA PHE A 16 32.84 25.81 -18.35
C PHE A 16 34.26 25.30 -18.14
N THR A 17 34.81 25.62 -16.99
CA THR A 17 36.11 25.07 -16.60
C THR A 17 35.93 23.63 -16.10
N LEU A 18 36.95 22.80 -16.30
CA LEU A 18 36.94 21.41 -15.85
C LEU A 18 36.78 21.33 -14.32
N ILE A 19 37.35 22.32 -13.58
CA ILE A 19 37.22 22.36 -12.11
C ILE A 19 35.81 22.71 -11.65
N GLU A 20 35.08 23.56 -12.36
CA GLU A 20 33.67 23.86 -12.02
C GLU A 20 32.78 22.62 -12.11
N LEU A 21 32.93 21.82 -13.16
CA LEU A 21 32.21 20.56 -13.29
C LEU A 21 32.62 19.55 -12.22
N LEU A 22 33.92 19.46 -11.90
CA LEU A 22 34.41 18.52 -10.89
C LEU A 22 33.87 18.84 -9.51
N VAL A 23 33.88 20.12 -9.10
CA VAL A 23 33.35 20.54 -7.79
C VAL A 23 31.83 20.25 -7.68
N VAL A 24 31.09 20.56 -8.72
CA VAL A 24 29.62 20.25 -8.74
C VAL A 24 29.38 18.77 -8.62
N MET A 25 30.12 17.92 -9.32
CA MET A 25 29.97 16.45 -9.22
C MET A 25 30.29 15.94 -7.82
N ILE A 26 31.31 16.49 -7.14
CA ILE A 26 31.63 16.11 -5.75
C ILE A 26 30.49 16.51 -4.82
N ILE A 27 29.95 17.72 -4.94
CA ILE A 27 28.85 18.19 -4.10
C ILE A 27 27.61 17.32 -4.29
N ILE A 28 27.22 17.03 -5.54
CA ILE A 28 26.09 16.16 -5.85
C ILE A 28 26.32 14.74 -5.28
N GLY A 29 27.55 14.22 -5.40
CA GLY A 29 27.90 12.91 -4.85
C GLY A 29 27.69 12.81 -3.34
N ILE A 30 28.14 13.82 -2.60
CA ILE A 30 27.96 13.89 -1.13
C ILE A 30 26.48 14.00 -0.77
N LEU A 31 25.74 14.88 -1.44
CA LEU A 31 24.30 15.05 -1.19
C LEU A 31 23.51 13.77 -1.53
N ALA A 32 23.83 13.13 -2.64
CA ALA A 32 23.18 11.88 -3.05
C ALA A 32 23.44 10.73 -2.06
N ALA A 33 24.65 10.63 -1.52
CA ALA A 33 25.01 9.59 -0.55
C ALA A 33 24.10 9.62 0.71
N ILE A 34 23.62 10.79 1.11
CA ILE A 34 22.71 10.96 2.25
C ILE A 34 21.25 10.86 1.80
N ALA A 35 20.90 11.49 0.69
CA ALA A 35 19.51 11.62 0.25
C ALA A 35 18.90 10.29 -0.23
N VAL A 36 19.66 9.44 -0.92
CA VAL A 36 19.15 8.20 -1.51
C VAL A 36 18.63 7.21 -0.46
N PRO A 37 19.40 6.85 0.61
CA PRO A 37 18.90 5.91 1.61
C PRO A 37 17.69 6.45 2.38
N VAL A 38 17.64 7.75 2.68
CA VAL A 38 16.49 8.40 3.31
C VAL A 38 15.26 8.31 2.41
N PHE A 39 15.41 8.61 1.13
CA PHE A 39 14.32 8.53 0.15
C PHE A 39 13.75 7.11 0.03
N LEU A 40 14.60 6.08 -0.02
CA LEU A 40 14.15 4.69 -0.08
C LEU A 40 13.36 4.28 1.16
N SER A 41 13.82 4.70 2.35
CA SER A 41 13.10 4.46 3.61
C SER A 41 11.72 5.16 3.62
N GLN A 42 11.63 6.39 3.15
CA GLN A 42 10.37 7.12 3.06
C GLN A 42 9.39 6.46 2.08
N ARG A 43 9.88 5.92 0.96
CA ARG A 43 9.03 5.17 0.02
C ARG A 43 8.40 3.94 0.66
N GLY A 44 9.14 3.19 1.49
CA GLY A 44 8.60 2.07 2.25
C GLY A 44 7.46 2.51 3.17
N LYS A 45 7.68 3.56 3.97
CA LYS A 45 6.67 4.12 4.88
C LYS A 45 5.43 4.63 4.16
N ALA A 46 5.60 5.25 2.99
CA ALA A 46 4.47 5.72 2.18
C ALA A 46 3.59 4.55 1.70
N ARG A 47 4.20 3.44 1.30
CA ARG A 47 3.49 2.22 0.93
C ARG A 47 2.75 1.59 2.11
N ASP A 48 3.37 1.57 3.29
CA ASP A 48 2.71 1.11 4.52
C ASP A 48 1.47 1.94 4.84
N THR A 49 1.56 3.25 4.69
CA THR A 49 0.42 4.16 4.91
C THR A 49 -0.70 3.91 3.91
N ALA A 50 -0.38 3.67 2.65
CA ALA A 50 -1.35 3.32 1.63
C ALA A 50 -2.05 1.99 1.96
N THR A 51 -1.28 0.95 2.29
CA THR A 51 -1.83 -0.37 2.67
C THR A 51 -2.69 -0.29 3.93
N LYS A 52 -2.30 0.50 4.94
CA LYS A 52 -3.13 0.78 6.12
C LYS A 52 -4.49 1.37 5.75
N SER A 53 -4.48 2.36 4.87
CA SER A 53 -5.72 2.99 4.40
C SER A 53 -6.61 2.00 3.69
N ASP A 54 -6.04 1.20 2.80
CA ASP A 54 -6.77 0.17 2.04
C ASP A 54 -7.42 -0.86 2.97
N VAL A 55 -6.65 -1.41 3.92
CA VAL A 55 -7.14 -2.37 4.91
C VAL A 55 -8.23 -1.77 5.80
N SER A 56 -8.05 -0.51 6.22
CA SER A 56 -9.04 0.18 7.07
C SER A 56 -10.35 0.42 6.33
N ASN A 57 -10.29 0.82 5.07
CA ASN A 57 -11.48 1.02 4.24
C ASN A 57 -12.20 -0.30 3.99
N LEU A 58 -11.46 -1.34 3.66
CA LEU A 58 -11.97 -2.68 3.48
C LEU A 58 -12.63 -3.22 4.76
N GLY A 59 -11.99 -3.02 5.92
CA GLY A 59 -12.54 -3.41 7.20
C GLY A 59 -13.87 -2.72 7.52
N LYS A 60 -14.00 -1.43 7.19
CA LYS A 60 -15.27 -0.71 7.35
C LYS A 60 -16.37 -1.23 6.43
N GLU A 61 -16.03 -1.56 5.19
CA GLU A 61 -16.97 -2.15 4.24
C GLU A 61 -17.49 -3.49 4.74
N ILE A 62 -16.61 -4.36 5.23
CA ILE A 62 -16.96 -5.65 5.83
C ILE A 62 -17.83 -5.46 7.07
N ALA A 63 -17.48 -4.51 7.95
CA ALA A 63 -18.27 -4.21 9.13
C ALA A 63 -19.68 -3.72 8.77
N THR A 64 -19.79 -2.90 7.73
CA THR A 64 -21.09 -2.42 7.24
C THR A 64 -21.94 -3.57 6.72
N TYR A 65 -21.36 -4.51 5.97
CA TYR A 65 -22.08 -5.68 5.51
C TYR A 65 -22.64 -6.51 6.68
N TYR A 66 -21.84 -6.75 7.72
CA TYR A 66 -22.26 -7.60 8.85
C TYR A 66 -23.25 -6.94 9.82
N VAL A 67 -23.69 -5.70 9.58
CA VAL A 67 -24.83 -5.11 10.31
C VAL A 67 -26.12 -5.91 10.03
N ASP A 68 -26.35 -6.24 8.76
CA ASP A 68 -27.56 -6.93 8.32
C ASP A 68 -27.27 -8.26 7.59
N GLY A 69 -26.06 -8.42 7.07
CA GLY A 69 -25.63 -9.59 6.30
C GLY A 69 -25.26 -10.77 7.19
N THR A 70 -25.75 -11.96 6.84
CA THR A 70 -25.46 -13.22 7.53
C THR A 70 -24.62 -14.18 6.69
N GLY A 71 -24.32 -13.80 5.44
CA GLY A 71 -23.56 -14.61 4.48
C GLY A 71 -22.09 -14.75 4.82
N THR A 72 -21.40 -15.58 4.08
CA THR A 72 -19.94 -15.68 4.14
C THR A 72 -19.35 -14.81 3.05
N LEU A 73 -18.60 -13.77 3.42
CA LEU A 73 -17.93 -12.92 2.47
C LEU A 73 -16.69 -13.62 1.89
N THR A 74 -16.53 -13.48 0.61
CA THR A 74 -15.33 -13.83 -0.13
C THR A 74 -14.80 -12.59 -0.83
N ALA A 75 -13.49 -12.49 -1.02
CA ALA A 75 -12.90 -11.39 -1.75
C ALA A 75 -11.97 -11.89 -2.85
N SER A 76 -11.95 -11.17 -3.94
CA SER A 76 -11.04 -11.41 -5.06
C SER A 76 -10.35 -10.10 -5.47
N LEU A 77 -9.06 -10.17 -5.78
CA LEU A 77 -8.29 -9.03 -6.24
C LEU A 77 -7.89 -9.22 -7.70
N ALA A 78 -8.30 -8.31 -8.55
CA ALA A 78 -7.93 -8.25 -9.96
C ALA A 78 -7.19 -6.92 -10.22
N GLY A 79 -5.86 -7.00 -10.31
CA GLY A 79 -5.02 -5.80 -10.40
C GLY A 79 -5.13 -4.93 -9.14
N THR A 80 -5.74 -3.76 -9.25
CA THR A 80 -6.01 -2.85 -8.12
C THR A 80 -7.48 -2.81 -7.71
N THR A 81 -8.31 -3.67 -8.28
CA THR A 81 -9.74 -3.73 -7.96
C THR A 81 -10.01 -4.94 -7.08
N LEU A 82 -10.42 -4.68 -5.85
CA LEU A 82 -10.85 -5.69 -4.91
C LEU A 82 -12.38 -5.79 -4.96
N THR A 83 -12.88 -7.00 -5.15
CA THR A 83 -14.32 -7.31 -5.14
C THR A 83 -14.63 -8.18 -3.94
N ILE A 84 -15.65 -7.79 -3.17
CA ILE A 84 -16.17 -8.53 -2.02
C ILE A 84 -17.56 -9.02 -2.40
N THR A 85 -17.86 -10.28 -2.17
CA THR A 85 -19.18 -10.86 -2.44
C THR A 85 -19.53 -11.94 -1.42
N ASP A 86 -20.83 -12.08 -1.13
CA ASP A 86 -21.37 -13.17 -0.31
C ASP A 86 -21.88 -14.36 -1.16
N GLY A 87 -21.81 -14.22 -2.49
CA GLY A 87 -22.33 -15.23 -3.41
C GLY A 87 -23.87 -15.32 -3.46
N ALA A 88 -24.58 -14.54 -2.64
CA ALA A 88 -26.04 -14.56 -2.54
C ALA A 88 -26.72 -13.29 -3.09
N GLY A 89 -25.93 -12.30 -3.51
CA GLY A 89 -26.44 -11.07 -4.12
C GLY A 89 -25.72 -9.80 -3.68
N TYR A 90 -24.98 -9.82 -2.58
CA TYR A 90 -24.14 -8.70 -2.21
C TYR A 90 -22.82 -8.71 -3.02
N SER A 91 -22.49 -7.57 -3.57
CA SER A 91 -21.19 -7.35 -4.23
C SER A 91 -20.78 -5.90 -4.06
N ALA A 92 -19.59 -5.69 -3.51
CA ALA A 92 -18.97 -4.38 -3.39
C ALA A 92 -17.58 -4.40 -4.02
N THR A 93 -17.20 -3.32 -4.65
CA THR A 93 -15.87 -3.16 -5.27
C THR A 93 -15.17 -1.95 -4.69
N THR A 94 -13.91 -2.11 -4.30
CA THR A 94 -13.06 -1.02 -3.84
C THR A 94 -11.72 -1.07 -4.58
N LYS A 95 -11.08 0.08 -4.72
CA LYS A 95 -9.71 0.13 -5.27
C LYS A 95 -8.71 0.12 -4.15
N VAL A 96 -7.68 -0.69 -4.32
CA VAL A 96 -6.51 -0.74 -3.44
C VAL A 96 -5.30 -0.10 -4.12
N SER A 97 -4.37 0.34 -3.33
CA SER A 97 -3.15 1.01 -3.80
C SER A 97 -2.29 0.07 -4.64
N SER A 98 -1.57 0.63 -5.61
CA SER A 98 -0.66 -0.14 -6.46
C SER A 98 0.41 -0.87 -5.64
N GLY A 99 0.60 -2.14 -5.93
CA GLY A 99 1.53 -3.02 -5.22
C GLY A 99 0.95 -3.68 -3.97
N THR A 100 -0.29 -3.34 -3.56
CA THR A 100 -1.03 -4.08 -2.55
C THR A 100 -1.47 -5.42 -3.12
N VAL A 101 -1.22 -6.48 -2.41
CA VAL A 101 -1.58 -7.86 -2.78
C VAL A 101 -2.26 -8.54 -1.59
N ALA A 102 -2.88 -9.68 -1.86
CA ALA A 102 -3.38 -10.57 -0.83
C ALA A 102 -2.28 -10.99 0.14
N ALA A 103 -2.58 -11.05 1.41
CA ALA A 103 -1.70 -11.74 2.34
C ALA A 103 -1.67 -13.24 2.03
N ALA A 104 -0.49 -13.84 2.14
CA ALA A 104 -0.33 -15.28 2.02
C ALA A 104 -1.06 -16.01 3.17
N ALA A 105 -1.35 -17.31 2.97
CA ALA A 105 -1.97 -18.14 4.01
C ALA A 105 -1.34 -17.93 5.40
N PRO A 106 -2.13 -17.93 6.50
CA PRO A 106 -3.49 -18.45 6.63
C PRO A 106 -4.61 -17.50 6.15
N TYR A 107 -4.25 -16.31 5.69
CA TYR A 107 -5.17 -15.27 5.20
C TYR A 107 -5.29 -15.28 3.66
N ALA A 108 -5.13 -16.45 3.03
CA ALA A 108 -5.26 -16.65 1.58
C ALA A 108 -6.67 -16.37 1.05
N SER A 109 -7.67 -16.34 1.91
CA SER A 109 -8.93 -15.66 1.68
C SER A 109 -8.79 -14.26 2.26
N TYR A 110 -9.01 -13.23 1.46
CA TYR A 110 -8.90 -11.82 1.86
C TYR A 110 -9.76 -11.47 3.08
N ILE A 111 -10.77 -12.29 3.35
CA ILE A 111 -11.65 -12.24 4.50
C ILE A 111 -11.64 -13.63 5.08
N THR A 112 -10.91 -13.83 6.14
CA THR A 112 -11.08 -15.04 6.93
C THR A 112 -12.25 -14.80 7.85
N ALA A 113 -13.44 -15.24 7.44
CA ALA A 113 -14.46 -15.58 8.41
C ALA A 113 -13.89 -16.77 9.18
N PHE A 114 -13.61 -16.60 10.45
CA PHE A 114 -13.21 -17.72 11.29
C PHE A 114 -14.36 -18.73 11.35
N THR A 115 -14.21 -19.81 10.64
CA THR A 115 -15.02 -21.01 10.82
C THR A 115 -14.47 -21.80 11.99
N GLY A 116 -14.54 -21.22 13.19
CA GLY A 116 -14.48 -22.02 14.41
C GLY A 116 -15.77 -22.81 14.52
N THR A 117 -15.69 -24.08 14.83
CA THR A 117 -16.83 -25.00 15.00
C THR A 117 -17.83 -24.57 16.07
N ASN A 118 -17.59 -23.46 16.74
CA ASN A 118 -18.42 -22.88 17.80
C ASN A 118 -18.88 -21.44 17.52
N CYS A 119 -18.62 -20.90 16.34
CA CYS A 119 -19.13 -19.58 15.95
C CYS A 119 -20.57 -19.75 15.46
N GLY A 120 -21.52 -19.81 16.38
CA GLY A 120 -22.92 -19.72 16.08
C GLY A 120 -23.24 -18.56 15.12
N THR A 121 -24.42 -18.07 15.09
CA THR A 121 -24.91 -17.03 14.16
C THR A 121 -24.21 -15.66 14.21
N ASN A 122 -23.18 -15.46 15.03
CA ASN A 122 -22.61 -14.14 15.30
C ASN A 122 -21.33 -13.85 14.48
N LYS A 123 -21.44 -13.91 13.15
CA LYS A 123 -20.34 -13.60 12.21
C LYS A 123 -19.88 -12.14 12.29
N ALA A 124 -20.69 -11.25 12.87
CA ALA A 124 -20.40 -9.82 12.97
C ALA A 124 -19.11 -9.50 13.76
N ASN A 125 -18.72 -10.36 14.69
CA ASN A 125 -17.56 -10.12 15.57
C ASN A 125 -16.37 -11.05 15.30
N ALA A 126 -16.45 -11.94 14.32
CA ALA A 126 -15.46 -12.99 14.08
C ALA A 126 -14.88 -12.94 12.65
N TRP A 127 -14.41 -11.79 12.24
CA TRP A 127 -13.75 -11.64 10.94
C TRP A 127 -12.47 -10.82 11.05
N ALA A 128 -11.57 -11.07 10.15
CA ALA A 128 -10.38 -10.28 9.92
C ALA A 128 -10.04 -10.22 8.43
N VAL A 129 -9.44 -9.15 8.00
CA VAL A 129 -8.91 -8.97 6.65
C VAL A 129 -7.45 -8.58 6.72
N ALA A 130 -6.67 -9.03 5.77
CA ALA A 130 -5.26 -8.72 5.67
C ALA A 130 -4.88 -8.34 4.24
N LEU A 131 -4.08 -7.29 4.12
CA LEU A 131 -3.45 -6.89 2.87
C LEU A 131 -1.95 -6.78 3.07
N THR A 132 -1.21 -7.14 2.04
CA THR A 132 0.26 -7.11 2.02
C THR A 132 0.75 -6.18 0.94
N ASN A 133 1.78 -5.40 1.25
CA ASN A 133 2.60 -4.72 0.24
C ASN A 133 4.06 -5.17 0.42
N PRO A 134 4.57 -6.06 -0.45
CA PRO A 134 5.92 -6.62 -0.32
C PRO A 134 7.05 -5.57 -0.34
N SER A 135 6.74 -4.38 -0.82
CA SER A 135 7.70 -3.27 -0.93
C SER A 135 7.53 -2.23 0.19
N GLY A 136 6.68 -2.47 1.17
CA GLY A 136 6.54 -1.66 2.38
C GLY A 136 7.59 -2.02 3.43
N SER A 137 7.71 -1.21 4.47
CA SER A 137 8.56 -1.48 5.65
C SER A 137 7.88 -2.48 6.60
N THR A 138 6.54 -2.43 6.66
CA THR A 138 5.70 -3.40 7.35
C THR A 138 4.84 -4.08 6.30
N PRO A 139 5.21 -5.31 5.88
CA PRO A 139 4.64 -5.87 4.66
C PRO A 139 3.15 -6.21 4.77
N THR A 140 2.63 -6.54 5.95
CA THR A 140 1.24 -6.96 6.13
C THR A 140 0.52 -6.14 7.18
N TRP A 141 -0.68 -5.70 6.85
CA TRP A 141 -1.58 -5.01 7.75
C TRP A 141 -2.90 -5.77 7.85
N TYR A 142 -3.47 -5.76 9.04
CA TYR A 142 -4.69 -6.49 9.40
C TYR A 142 -5.74 -5.52 9.91
N TYR A 143 -6.99 -5.84 9.66
CA TYR A 143 -8.13 -5.20 10.31
C TYR A 143 -9.10 -6.30 10.75
N SER A 144 -9.52 -6.27 12.00
CA SER A 144 -10.48 -7.24 12.54
C SER A 144 -11.63 -6.55 13.26
N ALA A 145 -12.73 -7.25 13.41
CA ALA A 145 -13.89 -6.77 14.17
C ALA A 145 -13.53 -6.46 15.63
N GLN A 146 -12.58 -7.20 16.22
CA GLN A 146 -12.27 -7.12 17.64
C GLN A 146 -11.15 -6.12 17.97
N THR A 147 -10.09 -6.08 17.16
CA THR A 147 -8.89 -5.30 17.47
C THR A 147 -8.70 -4.07 16.59
N GLY A 148 -9.53 -3.95 15.54
CA GLY A 148 -9.35 -2.90 14.53
C GLY A 148 -8.06 -3.08 13.72
N LEU A 149 -7.41 -1.99 13.34
CA LEU A 149 -6.20 -1.97 12.54
C LEU A 149 -4.96 -2.35 13.36
N THR A 150 -4.21 -3.35 12.89
CA THR A 150 -2.97 -3.81 13.53
C THR A 150 -1.94 -4.26 12.50
N SER A 151 -0.65 -4.25 12.87
CA SER A 151 0.45 -4.84 12.09
C SER A 151 0.77 -6.28 12.48
N THR A 152 0.18 -6.78 13.55
CA THR A 152 0.31 -8.17 14.00
C THR A 152 -0.95 -8.94 13.67
N ALA A 153 -0.78 -10.23 13.32
CA ALA A 153 -1.91 -11.10 13.06
C ALA A 153 -2.84 -11.15 14.27
N PRO A 154 -4.13 -10.80 14.13
CA PRO A 154 -5.06 -10.82 15.25
C PRO A 154 -5.34 -12.26 15.67
N THR A 155 -5.26 -12.53 16.96
CA THR A 155 -5.77 -13.77 17.55
C THR A 155 -7.22 -13.53 17.90
N LEU A 156 -8.14 -14.02 17.08
CA LEU A 156 -9.56 -13.92 17.35
C LEU A 156 -9.92 -15.04 18.34
N THR A 157 -9.96 -14.71 19.62
CA THR A 157 -10.28 -15.67 20.67
C THR A 157 -11.73 -15.52 21.11
N GLY A 158 -12.47 -16.63 21.11
CA GLY A 158 -13.68 -16.83 21.90
C GLY A 158 -14.88 -15.95 21.56
N ALA A 159 -14.90 -15.30 20.42
CA ALA A 159 -15.97 -14.40 20.02
C ALA A 159 -16.93 -15.06 19.03
N CYS A 160 -17.44 -16.18 19.44
CA CYS A 160 -18.57 -16.80 18.79
C CYS A 160 -19.80 -16.71 19.69
#